data_ae5aea5632a9d63d2128c7ec840b68e6
#
_entry.id   ae5aea5632a9d63d2128c7ec840b68e6
#
_cell.length_a   1.000
_cell.length_b   1.000
_cell.length_c   1.000
_cell.angle_alpha   90.00
_cell.angle_beta   90.00
_cell.angle_gamma   90.00
#
_symmetry.space_group_name_H-M   'P 1'
#
loop_
_entity.id
_entity.type
_entity.pdbx_description
1 polymer ?
#
loop_
_entity_poly.entity_id
_entity_poly.type
_entity_poly.pdbx_seq_one_letter_code
_entity_poly.pdbx_strand_id
1 'polypeptide(L)'
;MRLDPALRILGLIVLAIAILAPSVSAQIAVSANDNKVLLVNGVVTVVQNPPPDTVSIIDLKASPPKVIGEVQAPASVVGPPLSVAVTPDESLALVTASNKIDPADPTKQMPDTRVSVIDLKANPPTVLATLEAGKAPGSVSINRQGTLALVSNMVDGTVSVFTIQGKTVTAAGTVEVGGEKAGGGMVAISPDGKTALVSRPLDNRVSVLSIDGSKVEYTKRDIAPGQRPIVMDIASNGAYAVVGSLIGSTTGDTDSVSLIDLTAKPPRVVDTIGVLGSTAEGLKIAPDSSVVAVVVHNGSNRPKDSPFYNDAGKLVLVRLSGGTLTRVAEAPIGHWSQGATWSPDSKTIRVGNMVEKDYWVFSWDGRTLKDTGHRVKVNGGPAGIRTAEK
;
A
#
# COMPACT_ATOMS: atom_id res chain seq x y z
N MET A 1 54.90 51.66 38.20
CA MET A 1 54.39 50.78 39.26
C MET A 1 52.97 50.34 38.88
N ARG A 2 52.87 49.12 38.42
CA ARG A 2 51.71 48.21 38.57
C ARG A 2 50.47 48.41 37.79
N LEU A 3 49.89 47.47 37.38
CA LEU A 3 49.82 46.03 37.29
C LEU A 3 48.63 45.76 36.37
N ASP A 4 48.90 45.05 35.37
CA ASP A 4 47.85 44.47 34.50
C ASP A 4 47.14 43.34 35.24
N PRO A 5 45.84 43.13 35.09
CA PRO A 5 45.26 41.81 35.17
C PRO A 5 44.58 41.44 33.89
N ALA A 6 45.15 40.46 33.22
CA ALA A 6 44.58 39.71 32.13
C ALA A 6 43.20 39.08 32.50
N LEU A 7 42.19 39.57 31.87
CA LEU A 7 40.83 38.93 31.93
C LEU A 7 40.79 37.75 30.98
N ARG A 8 40.93 36.54 31.52
CA ARG A 8 40.70 35.30 30.79
C ARG A 8 39.21 35.10 30.63
N ILE A 9 38.70 35.32 29.42
CA ILE A 9 37.36 34.91 29.03
C ILE A 9 37.41 33.40 28.65
N LEU A 10 36.92 32.58 29.55
CA LEU A 10 36.72 31.13 29.30
C LEU A 10 35.44 30.98 28.50
N GLY A 11 35.57 30.84 27.18
CA GLY A 11 34.42 30.53 26.31
C GLY A 11 33.98 29.10 26.56
N LEU A 12 32.81 28.90 27.17
CA LEU A 12 32.10 27.61 27.20
C LEU A 12 31.57 27.32 25.80
N ILE A 13 32.21 26.40 25.09
CA ILE A 13 31.65 25.79 23.88
C ILE A 13 30.64 24.76 24.37
N VAL A 14 29.35 25.09 24.32
CA VAL A 14 28.26 24.13 24.49
C VAL A 14 28.17 23.31 23.20
N LEU A 15 28.76 22.12 23.21
CA LEU A 15 28.61 21.13 22.15
C LEU A 15 27.19 20.56 22.23
N ALA A 16 26.28 21.06 21.40
CA ALA A 16 24.96 20.47 21.24
C ALA A 16 25.12 19.10 20.56
N ILE A 17 25.18 18.05 21.37
CA ILE A 17 25.06 16.67 20.87
C ILE A 17 23.60 16.50 20.41
N ALA A 18 23.36 16.59 19.12
CA ALA A 18 22.10 16.14 18.53
C ALA A 18 22.00 14.63 18.79
N ILE A 19 21.23 14.26 19.79
CA ILE A 19 20.83 12.86 20.02
C ILE A 19 19.93 12.52 18.83
N LEU A 20 20.48 11.87 17.81
CA LEU A 20 19.71 11.18 16.79
C LEU A 20 18.91 10.09 17.53
N ALA A 21 17.63 10.37 17.79
CA ALA A 21 16.73 9.35 18.27
C ALA A 21 16.78 8.19 17.26
N PRO A 22 17.00 6.94 17.70
CA PRO A 22 17.00 5.81 16.79
C PRO A 22 15.64 5.79 16.08
N SER A 23 15.65 5.74 14.75
CA SER A 23 14.44 5.58 13.96
C SER A 23 13.77 4.28 14.42
N VAL A 24 12.63 4.39 15.09
CA VAL A 24 11.87 3.22 15.53
C VAL A 24 11.36 2.53 14.25
N SER A 25 11.99 1.42 13.89
CA SER A 25 11.56 0.64 12.72
C SER A 25 10.17 0.05 12.95
N ALA A 26 9.40 -0.15 11.87
CA ALA A 26 8.11 -0.80 11.94
C ALA A 26 8.25 -2.20 12.57
N GLN A 27 7.43 -2.48 13.58
CA GLN A 27 7.50 -3.71 14.36
C GLN A 27 6.40 -4.69 13.98
N ILE A 28 5.32 -4.14 13.42
CA ILE A 28 4.15 -4.92 12.99
C ILE A 28 3.80 -4.64 11.54
N ALA A 29 3.17 -5.64 10.92
CA ALA A 29 2.37 -5.46 9.72
C ALA A 29 0.90 -5.73 10.04
N VAL A 30 0.01 -5.04 9.34
CA VAL A 30 -1.44 -5.25 9.44
C VAL A 30 -1.94 -5.78 8.10
N SER A 31 -2.66 -6.90 8.15
CA SER A 31 -3.23 -7.60 7.01
C SER A 31 -4.75 -7.54 7.06
N ALA A 32 -5.38 -7.02 6.01
CA ALA A 32 -6.83 -7.16 5.79
C ALA A 32 -7.10 -8.45 5.02
N ASN A 33 -8.05 -9.28 5.48
CA ASN A 33 -8.32 -10.61 4.95
C ASN A 33 -9.80 -10.76 4.57
N ASP A 34 -10.06 -11.08 3.32
CA ASP A 34 -11.39 -11.26 2.76
C ASP A 34 -11.86 -12.72 2.87
N ASN A 35 -13.04 -12.93 3.40
CA ASN A 35 -13.71 -14.22 3.48
C ASN A 35 -14.93 -14.35 2.57
N LYS A 36 -15.34 -13.24 1.93
CA LYS A 36 -16.58 -13.17 1.14
C LYS A 36 -16.46 -13.81 -0.24
N VAL A 37 -15.23 -13.97 -0.74
CA VAL A 37 -15.00 -14.49 -2.08
C VAL A 37 -13.91 -15.56 -2.11
N LEU A 38 -14.03 -16.44 -3.10
CA LEU A 38 -13.03 -17.45 -3.46
C LEU A 38 -12.73 -17.35 -4.95
N LEU A 39 -11.58 -17.83 -5.35
CA LEU A 39 -11.24 -18.04 -6.75
C LEU A 39 -11.55 -19.50 -7.10
N VAL A 40 -12.64 -19.72 -7.84
CA VAL A 40 -13.05 -21.05 -8.29
C VAL A 40 -12.80 -21.15 -9.80
N ASN A 41 -11.82 -21.95 -10.19
CA ASN A 41 -11.38 -22.10 -11.58
C ASN A 41 -11.25 -20.74 -12.31
N GLY A 42 -10.52 -19.79 -11.69
CA GLY A 42 -10.28 -18.46 -12.25
C GLY A 42 -11.46 -17.49 -12.20
N VAL A 43 -12.58 -17.87 -11.58
CA VAL A 43 -13.76 -17.03 -11.41
C VAL A 43 -13.91 -16.60 -9.96
N VAL A 44 -13.98 -15.29 -9.73
CA VAL A 44 -14.27 -14.72 -8.40
C VAL A 44 -15.71 -15.10 -8.03
N THR A 45 -15.86 -15.94 -7.02
CA THR A 45 -17.14 -16.50 -6.61
C THR A 45 -17.47 -16.06 -5.20
N VAL A 46 -18.69 -15.55 -4.99
CA VAL A 46 -19.18 -15.14 -3.67
C VAL A 46 -19.44 -16.37 -2.81
N VAL A 47 -18.93 -16.38 -1.60
CA VAL A 47 -19.15 -17.42 -0.59
C VAL A 47 -20.52 -17.20 0.04
N GLN A 48 -21.34 -18.24 0.10
CA GLN A 48 -22.62 -18.19 0.78
C GLN A 48 -22.42 -18.28 2.30
N ASN A 49 -22.98 -17.32 3.04
CA ASN A 49 -22.81 -17.22 4.51
C ASN A 49 -21.34 -17.30 4.96
N PRO A 50 -20.47 -16.42 4.44
CA PRO A 50 -19.06 -16.48 4.79
C PRO A 50 -18.84 -16.15 6.28
N PRO A 51 -17.76 -16.65 6.89
CA PRO A 51 -17.35 -16.13 8.17
C PRO A 51 -17.00 -14.63 8.01
N PRO A 52 -17.00 -13.84 9.10
CA PRO A 52 -16.59 -12.44 9.03
C PRO A 52 -15.20 -12.26 8.43
N ASP A 53 -14.99 -11.17 7.72
CA ASP A 53 -13.66 -10.73 7.32
C ASP A 53 -12.83 -10.41 8.56
N THR A 54 -11.50 -10.52 8.44
CA THR A 54 -10.60 -10.31 9.57
C THR A 54 -9.48 -9.32 9.24
N VAL A 55 -8.90 -8.75 10.28
CA VAL A 55 -7.66 -7.98 10.22
C VAL A 55 -6.68 -8.61 11.17
N SER A 56 -5.56 -9.12 10.64
CA SER A 56 -4.51 -9.78 11.42
C SER A 56 -3.34 -8.83 11.67
N ILE A 57 -2.81 -8.83 12.89
CA ILE A 57 -1.60 -8.11 13.29
C ILE A 57 -0.45 -9.12 13.32
N ILE A 58 0.60 -8.83 12.54
CA ILE A 58 1.75 -9.72 12.35
C ILE A 58 2.98 -9.09 13.03
N ASP A 59 3.58 -9.79 13.96
CA ASP A 59 4.86 -9.42 14.58
C ASP A 59 6.00 -9.67 13.57
N LEU A 60 6.69 -8.61 13.18
CA LEU A 60 7.81 -8.64 12.25
C LEU A 60 9.16 -8.87 12.94
N LYS A 61 9.24 -8.76 14.28
CA LYS A 61 10.44 -9.08 15.06
C LYS A 61 10.60 -10.57 15.29
N ALA A 62 9.49 -11.31 15.30
CA ALA A 62 9.54 -12.75 15.40
C ALA A 62 10.23 -13.36 14.17
N SER A 63 11.02 -14.39 14.37
CA SER A 63 11.68 -15.13 13.30
C SER A 63 11.31 -16.62 13.40
N PRO A 64 10.43 -17.13 12.54
CA PRO A 64 9.69 -16.44 11.47
C PRO A 64 8.63 -15.46 12.00
N PRO A 65 8.15 -14.49 11.17
CA PRO A 65 7.03 -13.63 11.51
C PRO A 65 5.78 -14.43 11.86
N LYS A 66 4.96 -13.93 12.80
CA LYS A 66 3.77 -14.64 13.28
C LYS A 66 2.61 -13.68 13.56
N VAL A 67 1.38 -14.16 13.43
CA VAL A 67 0.18 -13.43 13.86
C VAL A 67 0.17 -13.37 15.38
N ILE A 68 -0.03 -12.15 15.92
CA ILE A 68 -0.08 -11.87 17.38
C ILE A 68 -1.42 -11.33 17.84
N GLY A 69 -2.30 -10.97 16.92
CA GLY A 69 -3.64 -10.48 17.21
C GLY A 69 -4.51 -10.51 15.98
N GLU A 70 -5.82 -10.56 16.19
CA GLU A 70 -6.81 -10.54 15.13
C GLU A 70 -8.09 -9.85 15.62
N VAL A 71 -8.76 -9.14 14.71
CA VAL A 71 -10.05 -8.51 14.94
C VAL A 71 -10.94 -8.67 13.72
N GLN A 72 -12.26 -8.83 13.93
CA GLN A 72 -13.22 -8.85 12.84
C GLN A 72 -13.47 -7.43 12.34
N ALA A 73 -13.22 -7.18 11.05
CA ALA A 73 -13.52 -5.92 10.39
C ALA A 73 -13.71 -6.16 8.89
N PRO A 74 -14.56 -5.38 8.22
CA PRO A 74 -14.74 -5.46 6.78
C PRO A 74 -13.43 -5.32 6.01
N ALA A 75 -13.22 -6.20 5.04
CA ALA A 75 -12.10 -6.17 4.09
C ALA A 75 -12.62 -6.48 2.68
N SER A 76 -11.83 -6.26 1.65
CA SER A 76 -12.18 -6.66 0.29
C SER A 76 -10.91 -6.93 -0.52
N VAL A 77 -10.86 -8.09 -1.17
CA VAL A 77 -9.81 -8.42 -2.14
C VAL A 77 -10.09 -7.78 -3.51
N VAL A 78 -11.35 -7.46 -3.78
CA VAL A 78 -11.70 -6.73 -5.00
C VAL A 78 -11.34 -5.25 -4.79
N GLY A 79 -10.37 -4.77 -5.54
CA GLY A 79 -9.76 -3.46 -5.40
C GLY A 79 -8.25 -3.55 -5.24
N PRO A 80 -7.53 -2.42 -5.22
CA PRO A 80 -6.08 -2.43 -5.05
C PRO A 80 -5.67 -2.96 -3.66
N PRO A 81 -4.53 -3.67 -3.53
CA PRO A 81 -4.08 -4.25 -2.26
C PRO A 81 -3.48 -3.22 -1.28
N LEU A 82 -4.02 -2.01 -1.26
CA LEU A 82 -3.65 -0.90 -0.39
C LEU A 82 -4.80 -0.47 0.51
N SER A 83 -5.66 -1.42 0.84
CA SER A 83 -6.81 -1.23 1.73
C SER A 83 -6.45 -1.01 3.20
N VAL A 84 -5.16 -0.97 3.54
CA VAL A 84 -4.66 -0.82 4.92
C VAL A 84 -3.66 0.33 5.00
N ALA A 85 -3.75 1.12 6.07
CA ALA A 85 -2.69 2.04 6.48
C ALA A 85 -2.50 1.97 8.00
N VAL A 86 -1.25 2.15 8.46
CA VAL A 86 -0.88 2.08 9.88
C VAL A 86 -0.27 3.41 10.29
N THR A 87 -0.68 3.95 11.44
CA THR A 87 -0.09 5.19 11.97
C THR A 87 1.40 5.00 12.30
N PRO A 88 2.24 6.04 12.20
CA PRO A 88 3.69 5.93 12.43
C PRO A 88 4.08 5.39 13.82
N ASP A 89 3.26 5.65 14.83
CA ASP A 89 3.41 5.14 16.21
C ASP A 89 2.87 3.73 16.41
N GLU A 90 2.31 3.14 15.33
CA GLU A 90 1.65 1.81 15.36
C GLU A 90 0.51 1.72 16.39
N SER A 91 -0.19 2.83 16.66
CA SER A 91 -1.32 2.84 17.58
C SER A 91 -2.64 2.50 16.90
N LEU A 92 -2.79 2.90 15.63
CA LEU A 92 -3.99 2.68 14.84
C LEU A 92 -3.70 2.03 13.50
N ALA A 93 -4.67 1.27 12.99
CA ALA A 93 -4.80 0.97 11.57
C ALA A 93 -6.13 1.48 11.04
N LEU A 94 -6.12 1.98 9.81
CA LEU A 94 -7.31 2.24 9.01
C LEU A 94 -7.41 1.15 7.94
N VAL A 95 -8.61 0.54 7.83
CA VAL A 95 -8.87 -0.53 6.86
C VAL A 95 -10.12 -0.19 6.07
N THR A 96 -9.99 -0.17 4.74
CA THR A 96 -11.08 0.07 3.80
C THR A 96 -11.64 -1.24 3.25
N ALA A 97 -12.93 -1.26 2.95
CA ALA A 97 -13.58 -2.36 2.24
C ALA A 97 -14.27 -1.81 0.99
N SER A 98 -13.74 -2.13 -0.19
CA SER A 98 -14.30 -1.63 -1.45
C SER A 98 -15.65 -2.27 -1.79
N ASN A 99 -15.85 -3.54 -1.41
CA ASN A 99 -17.09 -4.26 -1.68
C ASN A 99 -17.61 -5.00 -0.44
N LYS A 100 -18.93 -5.17 -0.43
CA LYS A 100 -19.69 -6.03 0.49
C LYS A 100 -20.60 -6.95 -0.28
N ILE A 101 -21.11 -7.99 0.36
CA ILE A 101 -22.20 -8.82 -0.22
C ILE A 101 -23.44 -7.95 -0.37
N ASP A 102 -24.11 -8.06 -1.52
CA ASP A 102 -25.37 -7.37 -1.75
C ASP A 102 -26.49 -8.00 -0.88
N PRO A 103 -27.10 -7.24 0.02
CA PRO A 103 -28.17 -7.76 0.87
C PRO A 103 -29.44 -8.16 0.08
N ALA A 104 -29.62 -7.63 -1.14
CA ALA A 104 -30.72 -7.98 -2.02
C ALA A 104 -30.46 -9.23 -2.86
N ASP A 105 -29.20 -9.54 -3.14
CA ASP A 105 -28.76 -10.72 -3.88
C ASP A 105 -27.44 -11.26 -3.30
N PRO A 106 -27.50 -12.20 -2.33
CA PRO A 106 -26.31 -12.73 -1.67
C PRO A 106 -25.31 -13.46 -2.59
N THR A 107 -25.64 -13.65 -3.86
CA THR A 107 -24.70 -14.20 -4.86
C THR A 107 -23.81 -13.15 -5.50
N LYS A 108 -24.04 -11.87 -5.19
CA LYS A 108 -23.36 -10.72 -5.77
C LYS A 108 -22.67 -9.86 -4.73
N GLN A 109 -21.74 -9.07 -5.19
CA GLN A 109 -21.15 -7.97 -4.43
C GLN A 109 -21.67 -6.62 -4.92
N MET A 110 -21.68 -5.65 -4.01
CA MET A 110 -21.96 -4.26 -4.31
C MET A 110 -20.89 -3.34 -3.65
N PRO A 111 -20.72 -2.10 -4.12
CA PRO A 111 -19.82 -1.15 -3.48
C PRO A 111 -20.11 -0.97 -1.98
N ASP A 112 -19.08 -0.99 -1.17
CA ASP A 112 -19.12 -0.60 0.26
C ASP A 112 -18.74 0.88 0.40
N THR A 113 -18.79 1.43 1.62
CA THR A 113 -18.39 2.80 1.96
C THR A 113 -17.55 2.85 3.24
N ARG A 114 -17.35 1.69 3.90
CA ARG A 114 -16.82 1.62 5.27
C ARG A 114 -15.30 1.73 5.33
N VAL A 115 -14.85 2.48 6.36
CA VAL A 115 -13.46 2.54 6.80
C VAL A 115 -13.41 2.19 8.28
N SER A 116 -12.79 1.08 8.63
CA SER A 116 -12.63 0.64 10.03
C SER A 116 -11.41 1.29 10.66
N VAL A 117 -11.56 1.84 11.87
CA VAL A 117 -10.49 2.35 12.71
C VAL A 117 -10.19 1.33 13.80
N ILE A 118 -8.97 0.78 13.81
CA ILE A 118 -8.58 -0.33 14.68
C ILE A 118 -7.52 0.13 15.67
N ASP A 119 -7.76 -0.11 16.97
CA ASP A 119 -6.78 0.06 18.03
C ASP A 119 -5.81 -1.12 18.06
N LEU A 120 -4.58 -0.87 17.65
CA LEU A 120 -3.51 -1.86 17.61
C LEU A 120 -2.82 -2.06 18.97
N LYS A 121 -3.08 -1.18 19.95
CA LYS A 121 -2.52 -1.26 21.31
C LYS A 121 -3.45 -1.97 22.29
N ALA A 122 -4.72 -2.14 21.92
CA ALA A 122 -5.65 -2.96 22.70
C ALA A 122 -5.25 -4.45 22.62
N ASN A 123 -5.53 -5.20 23.68
CA ASN A 123 -5.28 -6.65 23.72
C ASN A 123 -6.55 -7.37 24.23
N PRO A 124 -7.32 -8.02 23.36
CA PRO A 124 -7.12 -8.14 21.90
C PRO A 124 -7.34 -6.81 21.15
N PRO A 125 -6.83 -6.70 19.90
CA PRO A 125 -7.11 -5.53 19.06
C PRO A 125 -8.62 -5.30 18.88
N THR A 126 -9.06 -4.05 18.80
CA THR A 126 -10.50 -3.73 18.75
C THR A 126 -10.79 -2.69 17.66
N VAL A 127 -11.99 -2.77 17.07
CA VAL A 127 -12.51 -1.71 16.20
C VAL A 127 -13.04 -0.59 17.09
N LEU A 128 -12.47 0.61 16.98
CA LEU A 128 -12.89 1.80 17.72
C LEU A 128 -14.08 2.49 17.04
N ALA A 129 -14.08 2.52 15.71
CA ALA A 129 -15.09 3.18 14.92
C ALA A 129 -15.17 2.59 13.52
N THR A 130 -16.32 2.71 12.88
CA THR A 130 -16.53 2.52 11.46
C THR A 130 -16.99 3.85 10.89
N LEU A 131 -16.21 4.39 9.95
CA LEU A 131 -16.46 5.67 9.29
C LEU A 131 -17.00 5.43 7.89
N GLU A 132 -17.66 6.43 7.34
CA GLU A 132 -18.15 6.43 5.97
C GLU A 132 -17.20 7.23 5.06
N ALA A 133 -16.82 6.64 3.93
CA ALA A 133 -16.14 7.27 2.81
C ALA A 133 -17.07 7.35 1.60
N GLY A 134 -16.54 7.68 0.43
CA GLY A 134 -17.29 7.52 -0.83
C GLY A 134 -17.41 6.05 -1.24
N LYS A 135 -18.06 5.78 -2.37
CA LYS A 135 -18.33 4.42 -2.85
C LYS A 135 -17.08 3.68 -3.28
N ALA A 136 -16.97 2.43 -2.83
CA ALA A 136 -15.87 1.53 -3.06
C ALA A 136 -14.51 2.13 -2.60
N PRO A 137 -14.31 2.38 -1.28
CA PRO A 137 -13.03 2.87 -0.76
C PRO A 137 -11.96 1.79 -0.94
N GLY A 138 -11.12 1.96 -1.98
CA GLY A 138 -10.18 0.93 -2.43
C GLY A 138 -8.80 1.03 -1.82
N SER A 139 -8.39 2.22 -1.38
CA SER A 139 -7.07 2.41 -0.77
C SER A 139 -7.07 3.52 0.26
N VAL A 140 -6.16 3.41 1.22
CA VAL A 140 -5.94 4.40 2.27
C VAL A 140 -4.45 4.69 2.45
N SER A 141 -4.10 5.96 2.66
CA SER A 141 -2.75 6.42 2.98
C SER A 141 -2.79 7.36 4.18
N ILE A 142 -1.87 7.19 5.13
CA ILE A 142 -1.69 8.07 6.30
C ILE A 142 -0.38 8.83 6.13
N ASN A 143 -0.36 10.13 6.44
CA ASN A 143 0.86 10.92 6.39
C ASN A 143 1.84 10.51 7.51
N ARG A 144 3.14 10.81 7.34
CA ARG A 144 4.19 10.47 8.32
C ARG A 144 4.03 11.15 9.68
N GLN A 145 3.23 12.20 9.78
CA GLN A 145 2.88 12.83 11.04
C GLN A 145 1.77 12.08 11.80
N GLY A 146 1.07 11.15 11.13
CA GLY A 146 -0.04 10.41 11.71
C GLY A 146 -1.28 11.27 11.98
N THR A 147 -1.45 12.39 11.28
CA THR A 147 -2.50 13.39 11.53
C THR A 147 -3.54 13.49 10.43
N LEU A 148 -3.25 12.91 9.25
CA LEU A 148 -4.10 12.97 8.06
C LEU A 148 -4.16 11.60 7.39
N ALA A 149 -5.35 11.17 7.02
CA ALA A 149 -5.57 10.03 6.15
C ALA A 149 -6.37 10.43 4.91
N LEU A 150 -5.99 9.87 3.77
CA LEU A 150 -6.67 9.99 2.50
C LEU A 150 -7.18 8.63 2.06
N VAL A 151 -8.42 8.56 1.58
CA VAL A 151 -9.05 7.34 1.08
C VAL A 151 -9.54 7.57 -0.34
N SER A 152 -9.06 6.77 -1.30
CA SER A 152 -9.52 6.84 -2.68
C SER A 152 -10.80 6.01 -2.86
N ASN A 153 -11.85 6.63 -3.42
CA ASN A 153 -13.16 6.05 -3.66
C ASN A 153 -13.27 5.65 -5.14
N MET A 154 -13.22 4.34 -5.41
CA MET A 154 -13.04 3.81 -6.77
C MET A 154 -14.22 4.13 -7.70
N VAL A 155 -15.44 4.06 -7.19
CA VAL A 155 -16.66 4.32 -8.01
C VAL A 155 -16.90 5.81 -8.18
N ASP A 156 -16.79 6.59 -7.11
CA ASP A 156 -17.10 8.02 -7.16
C ASP A 156 -15.99 8.85 -7.85
N GLY A 157 -14.78 8.30 -7.98
CA GLY A 157 -13.62 9.06 -8.50
C GLY A 157 -13.25 10.26 -7.62
N THR A 158 -13.38 10.07 -6.29
CA THR A 158 -13.12 11.09 -5.27
C THR A 158 -12.10 10.60 -4.26
N VAL A 159 -11.62 11.52 -3.40
CA VAL A 159 -10.77 11.21 -2.24
C VAL A 159 -11.45 11.73 -0.99
N SER A 160 -11.79 10.84 -0.06
CA SER A 160 -12.24 11.22 1.29
C SER A 160 -11.04 11.61 2.15
N VAL A 161 -11.19 12.69 2.91
CA VAL A 161 -10.17 13.26 3.79
C VAL A 161 -10.58 13.04 5.24
N PHE A 162 -9.68 12.49 6.04
CA PHE A 162 -9.88 12.28 7.48
C PHE A 162 -8.72 12.89 8.26
N THR A 163 -9.03 13.54 9.37
CA THR A 163 -8.04 13.98 10.36
C THR A 163 -7.89 12.92 11.45
N ILE A 164 -6.68 12.78 11.99
CA ILE A 164 -6.34 11.86 13.07
C ILE A 164 -5.79 12.67 14.24
N GLN A 165 -6.39 12.50 15.41
CA GLN A 165 -5.94 13.10 16.67
C GLN A 165 -5.96 12.05 17.78
N GLY A 166 -4.79 11.53 18.14
CA GLY A 166 -4.68 10.37 19.01
C GLY A 166 -5.41 9.17 18.41
N LYS A 167 -6.43 8.65 19.12
CA LYS A 167 -7.26 7.54 18.64
C LYS A 167 -8.56 7.97 17.95
N THR A 168 -8.79 9.26 17.78
CA THR A 168 -9.97 9.80 17.12
C THR A 168 -9.68 10.09 15.66
N VAL A 169 -10.50 9.55 14.77
CA VAL A 169 -10.46 9.79 13.33
C VAL A 169 -11.78 10.45 12.92
N THR A 170 -11.68 11.60 12.25
CA THR A 170 -12.85 12.41 11.90
C THR A 170 -12.83 12.78 10.42
N ALA A 171 -13.98 12.68 9.75
CA ALA A 171 -14.13 13.13 8.37
C ALA A 171 -13.91 14.65 8.25
N ALA A 172 -13.10 15.09 7.31
CA ALA A 172 -12.70 16.48 7.10
C ALA A 172 -13.11 17.02 5.70
N GLY A 173 -13.63 16.16 4.83
CA GLY A 173 -14.11 16.58 3.52
C GLY A 173 -13.90 15.53 2.43
N THR A 174 -14.18 15.94 1.20
CA THR A 174 -14.02 15.10 0.00
C THR A 174 -13.47 15.96 -1.14
N VAL A 175 -12.54 15.40 -1.91
CA VAL A 175 -11.93 16.04 -3.08
C VAL A 175 -12.33 15.27 -4.32
N GLU A 176 -12.91 15.94 -5.31
CA GLU A 176 -13.19 15.34 -6.62
C GLU A 176 -11.92 15.32 -7.48
N VAL A 177 -11.57 14.15 -8.01
CA VAL A 177 -10.37 13.93 -8.84
C VAL A 177 -10.69 13.41 -10.24
N GLY A 178 -11.89 13.70 -10.74
CA GLY A 178 -12.33 13.34 -12.09
C GLY A 178 -13.69 12.66 -12.16
N GLY A 179 -14.28 12.36 -10.99
CA GLY A 179 -15.60 11.75 -10.87
C GLY A 179 -15.65 10.33 -11.38
N GLU A 180 -16.85 9.78 -11.51
CA GLU A 180 -17.10 8.37 -11.88
C GLU A 180 -16.43 7.94 -13.19
N LYS A 181 -16.30 8.85 -14.17
CA LYS A 181 -15.66 8.55 -15.46
C LYS A 181 -14.16 8.32 -15.38
N ALA A 182 -13.51 8.85 -14.36
CA ALA A 182 -12.09 8.65 -14.12
C ALA A 182 -11.82 7.41 -13.25
N GLY A 183 -12.74 7.09 -12.36
CA GLY A 183 -12.56 6.11 -11.31
C GLY A 183 -11.49 6.55 -10.33
N GLY A 184 -11.44 5.94 -9.17
CA GLY A 184 -10.33 6.07 -8.23
C GLY A 184 -9.55 4.75 -8.18
N GLY A 185 -8.23 4.82 -8.20
CA GLY A 185 -7.38 3.65 -7.93
C GLY A 185 -6.78 3.79 -6.53
N MET A 186 -5.49 4.02 -6.47
CA MET A 186 -4.75 4.19 -5.22
C MET A 186 -4.51 5.66 -4.90
N VAL A 187 -4.36 5.94 -3.61
CA VAL A 187 -3.85 7.21 -3.09
C VAL A 187 -2.55 6.98 -2.33
N ALA A 188 -1.54 7.83 -2.55
CA ALA A 188 -0.28 7.81 -1.80
C ALA A 188 0.11 9.25 -1.43
N ILE A 189 0.36 9.49 -0.13
CA ILE A 189 0.83 10.77 0.39
C ILE A 189 2.36 10.79 0.29
N SER A 190 2.93 11.91 -0.17
CA SER A 190 4.38 12.10 -0.20
C SER A 190 4.98 12.14 1.21
N PRO A 191 6.25 11.75 1.38
CA PRO A 191 6.89 11.70 2.70
C PRO A 191 6.94 13.04 3.45
N ASP A 192 6.92 14.16 2.72
CA ASP A 192 6.87 15.51 3.31
C ASP A 192 5.45 15.93 3.74
N GLY A 193 4.43 15.12 3.41
CA GLY A 193 3.04 15.38 3.72
C GLY A 193 2.38 16.53 2.94
N LYS A 194 3.04 17.07 1.91
CA LYS A 194 2.55 18.26 1.18
C LYS A 194 1.86 17.93 -0.12
N THR A 195 2.01 16.71 -0.60
CA THR A 195 1.46 16.27 -1.89
C THR A 195 0.86 14.89 -1.73
N ALA A 196 -0.16 14.56 -2.52
CA ALA A 196 -0.58 13.20 -2.73
C ALA A 196 -0.78 12.92 -4.21
N LEU A 197 -0.62 11.67 -4.59
CA LEU A 197 -0.91 11.16 -5.90
C LEU A 197 -2.15 10.26 -5.83
N VAL A 198 -3.01 10.33 -6.84
CA VAL A 198 -4.19 9.47 -6.98
C VAL A 198 -4.20 8.88 -8.38
N SER A 199 -4.16 7.55 -8.48
CA SER A 199 -4.30 6.90 -9.79
C SER A 199 -5.76 6.89 -10.25
N ARG A 200 -5.97 7.04 -11.55
CA ARG A 200 -7.27 7.13 -12.24
C ARG A 200 -7.26 6.12 -13.39
N PRO A 201 -7.67 4.88 -13.13
CA PRO A 201 -7.51 3.80 -14.11
C PRO A 201 -8.41 3.92 -15.33
N LEU A 202 -9.57 4.60 -15.25
CA LEU A 202 -10.54 4.67 -16.34
C LEU A 202 -10.20 5.72 -17.38
N ASP A 203 -9.40 6.74 -17.03
CA ASP A 203 -8.95 7.77 -17.96
C ASP A 203 -7.42 7.87 -18.08
N ASN A 204 -6.68 6.87 -17.56
CA ASN A 204 -5.24 6.71 -17.75
C ASN A 204 -4.40 7.86 -17.17
N ARG A 205 -4.74 8.35 -15.97
CA ARG A 205 -4.07 9.47 -15.31
C ARG A 205 -3.61 9.12 -13.90
N VAL A 206 -2.67 9.92 -13.41
CA VAL A 206 -2.35 10.08 -12.00
C VAL A 206 -2.52 11.55 -11.67
N SER A 207 -3.48 11.87 -10.81
CA SER A 207 -3.75 13.23 -10.35
C SER A 207 -2.82 13.63 -9.22
N VAL A 208 -2.41 14.91 -9.21
CA VAL A 208 -1.60 15.51 -8.16
C VAL A 208 -2.49 16.34 -7.25
N LEU A 209 -2.49 16.02 -5.95
CA LEU A 209 -3.16 16.80 -4.90
C LEU A 209 -2.13 17.63 -4.13
N SER A 210 -2.50 18.82 -3.70
CA SER A 210 -1.76 19.62 -2.70
C SER A 210 -2.38 19.41 -1.32
N ILE A 211 -1.53 19.42 -0.29
CA ILE A 211 -1.92 19.24 1.12
C ILE A 211 -1.35 20.41 1.93
N ASP A 212 -2.22 21.10 2.65
CA ASP A 212 -1.87 22.12 3.65
C ASP A 212 -2.68 21.86 4.93
N GLY A 213 -2.05 21.18 5.90
CA GLY A 213 -2.73 20.66 7.08
C GLY A 213 -3.82 19.65 6.71
N SER A 214 -5.07 19.96 7.01
CA SER A 214 -6.24 19.15 6.60
C SER A 214 -6.88 19.61 5.30
N LYS A 215 -6.43 20.72 4.72
CA LYS A 215 -6.89 21.20 3.43
C LYS A 215 -6.20 20.43 2.31
N VAL A 216 -7.00 19.68 1.53
CA VAL A 216 -6.54 18.87 0.41
C VAL A 216 -7.24 19.34 -0.85
N GLU A 217 -6.48 19.66 -1.90
CA GLU A 217 -7.03 20.21 -3.14
C GLU A 217 -6.43 19.51 -4.36
N TYR A 218 -7.27 19.24 -5.37
CA TYR A 218 -6.81 18.79 -6.66
C TYR A 218 -6.18 19.96 -7.43
N THR A 219 -4.90 19.83 -7.75
CA THR A 219 -4.11 20.87 -8.41
C THR A 219 -4.44 21.06 -9.89
N LYS A 220 -5.34 20.22 -10.45
CA LYS A 220 -5.64 20.12 -11.90
C LYS A 220 -4.42 19.73 -12.74
N ARG A 221 -3.42 19.14 -12.11
CA ARG A 221 -2.27 18.54 -12.79
C ARG A 221 -2.42 17.04 -12.80
N ASP A 222 -2.24 16.47 -13.99
CA ASP A 222 -2.27 15.05 -14.23
C ASP A 222 -0.99 14.59 -14.90
N ILE A 223 -0.60 13.35 -14.58
CA ILE A 223 0.53 12.66 -15.19
C ILE A 223 -0.05 11.46 -15.94
N ALA A 224 0.49 11.13 -17.12
CA ALA A 224 0.08 10.00 -17.94
C ALA A 224 1.14 8.89 -17.86
N PRO A 225 1.06 7.95 -16.90
CA PRO A 225 2.09 6.91 -16.70
C PRO A 225 1.92 5.69 -17.61
N GLY A 226 0.81 5.58 -18.32
CA GLY A 226 0.44 4.42 -19.13
C GLY A 226 -1.06 4.12 -19.03
N GLN A 227 -1.48 2.98 -19.56
CA GLN A 227 -2.88 2.56 -19.54
C GLN A 227 -3.26 1.92 -18.21
N ARG A 228 -4.47 2.23 -17.71
CA ARG A 228 -5.03 1.71 -16.45
C ARG A 228 -4.03 1.72 -15.28
N PRO A 229 -3.47 2.88 -14.91
CA PRO A 229 -2.65 2.98 -13.72
C PRO A 229 -3.52 2.65 -12.50
N ILE A 230 -3.13 1.64 -11.72
CA ILE A 230 -3.91 1.21 -10.56
C ILE A 230 -3.06 1.24 -9.29
N VAL A 231 -1.96 0.48 -9.26
CA VAL A 231 -1.11 0.35 -8.08
C VAL A 231 0.00 1.38 -8.11
N MET A 232 0.34 1.93 -6.94
CA MET A 232 1.32 3.01 -6.85
C MET A 232 1.98 3.05 -5.48
N ASP A 233 3.24 3.48 -5.44
CA ASP A 233 3.93 3.80 -4.21
C ASP A 233 4.88 4.98 -4.41
N ILE A 234 5.17 5.72 -3.35
CA ILE A 234 6.14 6.82 -3.36
C ILE A 234 7.37 6.40 -2.55
N ALA A 235 8.55 6.60 -3.13
CA ALA A 235 9.82 6.31 -2.46
C ALA A 235 9.95 7.09 -1.16
N SER A 236 10.54 6.48 -0.12
CA SER A 236 10.67 7.06 1.21
C SER A 236 11.49 8.36 1.24
N ASN A 237 12.36 8.57 0.24
CA ASN A 237 13.10 9.82 0.03
C ASN A 237 12.29 10.90 -0.71
N GLY A 238 11.07 10.60 -1.17
CA GLY A 238 10.18 11.54 -1.87
C GLY A 238 10.59 11.88 -3.31
N ALA A 239 11.68 11.31 -3.84
CA ALA A 239 12.19 11.69 -5.16
C ALA A 239 11.39 11.09 -6.31
N TYR A 240 10.84 9.88 -6.11
CA TYR A 240 10.18 9.13 -7.16
C TYR A 240 8.86 8.52 -6.70
N ALA A 241 7.94 8.37 -7.62
CA ALA A 241 6.81 7.46 -7.49
C ALA A 241 6.89 6.36 -8.55
N VAL A 242 6.40 5.18 -8.22
CA VAL A 242 6.31 4.05 -9.14
C VAL A 242 4.86 3.67 -9.31
N VAL A 243 4.42 3.52 -10.55
CA VAL A 243 3.02 3.24 -10.91
C VAL A 243 2.95 1.99 -11.77
N GLY A 244 2.16 1.02 -11.34
CA GLY A 244 1.84 -0.18 -12.12
C GLY A 244 0.58 0.01 -12.96
N SER A 245 0.67 -0.39 -14.21
CA SER A 245 -0.40 -0.31 -15.22
C SER A 245 -0.92 -1.70 -15.54
N LEU A 246 -2.25 -1.92 -15.43
CA LEU A 246 -2.90 -3.20 -15.66
C LEU A 246 -3.43 -3.35 -17.09
N ILE A 247 -2.54 -3.46 -18.06
CA ILE A 247 -2.89 -3.59 -19.49
C ILE A 247 -3.34 -5.01 -19.79
N GLY A 248 -2.61 -5.99 -19.30
CA GLY A 248 -2.73 -7.40 -19.64
C GLY A 248 -3.81 -8.19 -18.88
N SER A 249 -4.59 -7.53 -18.02
CA SER A 249 -5.57 -8.22 -17.16
C SER A 249 -6.65 -8.99 -17.92
N THR A 250 -6.97 -8.60 -19.15
CA THR A 250 -8.01 -9.26 -19.98
C THR A 250 -7.45 -9.92 -21.23
N THR A 251 -6.35 -9.38 -21.79
CA THR A 251 -5.81 -9.80 -23.09
C THR A 251 -4.67 -10.81 -22.98
N GLY A 252 -4.07 -10.95 -21.77
CA GLY A 252 -2.87 -11.76 -21.57
C GLY A 252 -1.56 -11.05 -21.93
N ASP A 253 -1.62 -9.79 -22.37
CA ASP A 253 -0.44 -8.94 -22.55
C ASP A 253 0.31 -8.72 -21.24
N THR A 254 1.54 -8.29 -21.34
CA THR A 254 2.35 -7.97 -20.18
C THR A 254 2.09 -6.55 -19.69
N ASP A 255 2.02 -6.40 -18.38
CA ASP A 255 1.89 -5.10 -17.74
C ASP A 255 3.21 -4.34 -17.66
N SER A 256 3.11 -3.06 -17.37
CA SER A 256 4.24 -2.15 -17.24
C SER A 256 4.27 -1.46 -15.88
N VAL A 257 5.45 -1.00 -15.52
CA VAL A 257 5.69 -0.13 -14.37
C VAL A 257 6.39 1.13 -14.85
N SER A 258 5.82 2.29 -14.49
CA SER A 258 6.37 3.61 -14.87
C SER A 258 6.96 4.32 -13.66
N LEU A 259 8.07 5.00 -13.86
CA LEU A 259 8.77 5.82 -12.88
C LEU A 259 8.42 7.29 -13.09
N ILE A 260 7.92 7.94 -12.06
CA ILE A 260 7.62 9.37 -12.05
C ILE A 260 8.68 10.08 -11.23
N ASP A 261 9.39 11.02 -11.81
CA ASP A 261 10.27 11.95 -11.11
C ASP A 261 9.43 13.05 -10.46
N LEU A 262 9.35 13.04 -9.13
CA LEU A 262 8.60 14.01 -8.33
C LEU A 262 9.41 15.29 -8.06
N THR A 263 10.72 15.28 -8.28
CA THR A 263 11.59 16.45 -8.12
C THR A 263 11.55 17.36 -9.33
N ALA A 264 11.17 16.83 -10.48
CA ALA A 264 10.95 17.59 -11.70
C ALA A 264 9.78 18.58 -11.53
N LYS A 265 9.87 19.72 -12.21
CA LYS A 265 8.83 20.76 -12.20
C LYS A 265 8.36 21.06 -13.61
N PRO A 266 7.19 20.56 -14.02
CA PRO A 266 6.27 19.69 -13.28
C PRO A 266 6.79 18.24 -13.13
N PRO A 267 6.25 17.45 -12.17
CA PRO A 267 6.49 16.01 -12.09
C PRO A 267 6.15 15.29 -13.39
N ARG A 268 6.95 14.31 -13.79
CA ARG A 268 6.80 13.63 -15.08
C ARG A 268 7.32 12.21 -15.06
N VAL A 269 6.81 11.38 -15.95
CA VAL A 269 7.37 10.05 -16.22
C VAL A 269 8.76 10.19 -16.83
N VAL A 270 9.74 9.45 -16.31
CA VAL A 270 11.13 9.46 -16.76
C VAL A 270 11.57 8.11 -17.30
N ASP A 271 10.91 7.02 -16.91
CA ASP A 271 11.20 5.67 -17.40
C ASP A 271 9.96 4.77 -17.32
N THR A 272 9.92 3.73 -18.12
CA THR A 272 8.88 2.70 -18.12
C THR A 272 9.49 1.35 -18.49
N ILE A 273 9.24 0.33 -17.67
CA ILE A 273 9.64 -1.04 -17.93
C ILE A 273 8.41 -1.93 -18.14
N GLY A 274 8.42 -2.71 -19.21
CA GLY A 274 7.41 -3.73 -19.50
C GLY A 274 7.88 -5.14 -19.16
N VAL A 275 7.13 -6.13 -19.65
CA VAL A 275 7.49 -7.57 -19.57
C VAL A 275 7.61 -8.10 -18.14
N LEU A 276 6.73 -7.63 -17.26
CA LEU A 276 6.67 -8.15 -15.89
C LEU A 276 5.80 -9.40 -15.78
N GLY A 277 4.88 -9.60 -16.70
CA GLY A 277 3.82 -10.60 -16.70
C GLY A 277 2.44 -9.92 -16.69
N SER A 278 1.36 -10.69 -16.75
CA SER A 278 0.01 -10.13 -16.73
C SER A 278 -0.49 -9.89 -15.31
N THR A 279 -1.18 -8.78 -15.12
CA THR A 279 -1.81 -8.34 -13.85
C THR A 279 -0.78 -8.07 -12.74
N ALA A 280 -0.06 -6.94 -12.89
CA ALA A 280 0.83 -6.39 -11.84
C ALA A 280 -0.02 -5.75 -10.72
N GLU A 281 -0.61 -6.57 -9.84
CA GLU A 281 -1.63 -6.19 -8.87
C GLU A 281 -1.07 -5.49 -7.64
N GLY A 282 0.13 -5.86 -7.18
CA GLY A 282 0.74 -5.29 -5.97
C GLY A 282 2.08 -4.60 -6.26
N LEU A 283 2.35 -3.51 -5.54
CA LEU A 283 3.60 -2.77 -5.65
C LEU A 283 4.02 -2.20 -4.29
N LYS A 284 5.29 -2.35 -3.93
CA LYS A 284 5.88 -1.69 -2.76
C LYS A 284 7.36 -1.40 -2.99
N ILE A 285 7.74 -0.13 -2.81
CA ILE A 285 9.14 0.29 -2.83
C ILE A 285 9.79 -0.10 -1.50
N ALA A 286 11.02 -0.59 -1.55
CA ALA A 286 11.81 -0.87 -0.35
C ALA A 286 12.07 0.40 0.47
N PRO A 287 12.15 0.33 1.80
CA PRO A 287 12.40 1.50 2.67
C PRO A 287 13.64 2.31 2.29
N ASP A 288 14.68 1.68 1.76
CA ASP A 288 15.90 2.35 1.28
C ASP A 288 15.76 2.98 -0.13
N SER A 289 14.57 2.90 -0.72
CA SER A 289 14.24 3.45 -2.05
C SER A 289 15.04 2.84 -3.22
N SER A 290 15.67 1.68 -3.04
CA SER A 290 16.57 1.08 -4.04
C SER A 290 15.88 0.07 -4.97
N VAL A 291 14.83 -0.60 -4.49
CA VAL A 291 14.17 -1.72 -5.19
C VAL A 291 12.67 -1.65 -4.99
N VAL A 292 11.94 -2.04 -6.02
CA VAL A 292 10.48 -2.16 -6.02
C VAL A 292 10.12 -3.64 -6.08
N ALA A 293 9.31 -4.12 -5.15
CA ALA A 293 8.65 -5.41 -5.22
C ALA A 293 7.35 -5.26 -6.02
N VAL A 294 7.21 -5.98 -7.11
CA VAL A 294 6.02 -6.01 -7.95
C VAL A 294 5.40 -7.40 -7.86
N VAL A 295 4.16 -7.48 -7.40
CA VAL A 295 3.38 -8.71 -7.29
C VAL A 295 2.56 -8.88 -8.57
N VAL A 296 2.81 -9.95 -9.30
CA VAL A 296 2.21 -10.21 -10.60
C VAL A 296 1.40 -11.50 -10.56
N HIS A 297 0.11 -11.46 -10.91
CA HIS A 297 -0.70 -12.67 -10.98
C HIS A 297 -0.18 -13.67 -12.01
N ASN A 298 0.36 -13.18 -13.12
CA ASN A 298 0.95 -14.00 -14.17
C ASN A 298 0.01 -15.11 -14.70
N GLY A 299 -1.30 -14.90 -14.60
CA GLY A 299 -2.30 -15.89 -15.01
C GLY A 299 -2.69 -16.91 -13.95
N SER A 300 -2.11 -16.90 -12.74
CA SER A 300 -2.47 -17.81 -11.64
C SER A 300 -3.91 -17.63 -11.14
N ASN A 301 -4.55 -16.54 -11.51
CA ASN A 301 -5.94 -16.22 -11.22
C ASN A 301 -6.91 -16.52 -12.38
N ARG A 302 -6.44 -17.21 -13.43
CA ARG A 302 -7.25 -17.54 -14.62
C ARG A 302 -7.77 -18.98 -14.56
N PRO A 303 -8.81 -19.33 -15.38
CA PRO A 303 -9.20 -20.71 -15.57
C PRO A 303 -8.05 -21.55 -16.12
N LYS A 304 -7.98 -22.82 -15.70
CA LYS A 304 -6.89 -23.74 -16.09
C LYS A 304 -6.83 -24.04 -17.58
N ASP A 305 -7.93 -23.90 -18.28
CA ASP A 305 -8.04 -24.06 -19.75
C ASP A 305 -7.72 -22.77 -20.52
N SER A 306 -7.45 -21.66 -19.82
CA SER A 306 -7.02 -20.42 -20.47
C SER A 306 -5.64 -20.58 -21.07
N PRO A 307 -5.38 -20.10 -22.30
CA PRO A 307 -4.04 -20.11 -22.90
C PRO A 307 -3.03 -19.24 -22.14
N PHE A 308 -3.51 -18.41 -21.23
CA PHE A 308 -2.69 -17.52 -20.40
C PHE A 308 -2.57 -18.00 -18.94
N TYR A 309 -3.06 -19.22 -18.64
CA TYR A 309 -2.92 -19.79 -17.31
C TYR A 309 -1.46 -20.14 -17.00
N ASN A 310 -1.04 -19.85 -15.79
CA ASN A 310 0.20 -20.33 -15.18
C ASN A 310 -0.09 -20.78 -13.76
N ASP A 311 0.60 -21.83 -13.32
CA ASP A 311 0.41 -22.44 -12.00
C ASP A 311 1.10 -21.69 -10.87
N ALA A 312 1.56 -20.46 -11.11
CA ALA A 312 2.16 -19.58 -10.12
C ALA A 312 2.10 -18.12 -10.57
N GLY A 313 1.88 -17.23 -9.61
CA GLY A 313 2.19 -15.82 -9.74
C GLY A 313 3.69 -15.57 -9.72
N LYS A 314 4.09 -14.30 -9.83
CA LYS A 314 5.49 -13.88 -9.76
C LYS A 314 5.68 -12.71 -8.79
N LEU A 315 6.72 -12.79 -7.98
CA LEU A 315 7.33 -11.63 -7.35
C LEU A 315 8.48 -11.17 -8.24
N VAL A 316 8.38 -9.96 -8.79
CA VAL A 316 9.42 -9.36 -9.62
C VAL A 316 10.08 -8.22 -8.86
N LEU A 317 11.40 -8.21 -8.78
CA LEU A 317 12.15 -7.11 -8.20
C LEU A 317 12.70 -6.21 -9.31
N VAL A 318 12.40 -4.92 -9.19
CA VAL A 318 12.83 -3.87 -10.13
C VAL A 318 13.70 -2.88 -9.37
N ARG A 319 14.98 -2.75 -9.76
CA ARG A 319 15.90 -1.76 -9.18
C ARG A 319 15.56 -0.38 -9.67
N LEU A 320 15.55 0.58 -8.73
CA LEU A 320 15.40 2.00 -9.00
C LEU A 320 16.74 2.69 -8.77
N SER A 321 17.34 3.24 -9.81
CA SER A 321 18.63 3.91 -9.71
C SER A 321 18.79 4.97 -10.80
N GLY A 322 19.20 6.19 -10.42
CA GLY A 322 19.49 7.26 -11.37
C GLY A 322 18.33 7.63 -12.30
N GLY A 323 17.07 7.49 -11.85
CA GLY A 323 15.90 7.78 -12.68
C GLY A 323 15.55 6.68 -13.68
N THR A 324 16.07 5.46 -13.49
CA THR A 324 15.80 4.30 -14.35
C THR A 324 15.31 3.10 -13.54
N LEU A 325 14.55 2.22 -14.21
CA LEU A 325 14.05 0.95 -13.72
C LEU A 325 14.77 -0.21 -14.42
N THR A 326 15.23 -1.19 -13.62
CA THR A 326 15.87 -2.39 -14.18
C THR A 326 15.38 -3.63 -13.44
N ARG A 327 14.83 -4.61 -14.15
CA ARG A 327 14.49 -5.90 -13.57
C ARG A 327 15.75 -6.62 -13.09
N VAL A 328 15.78 -7.05 -11.83
CA VAL A 328 16.97 -7.63 -11.21
C VAL A 328 16.77 -9.05 -10.68
N ALA A 329 15.54 -9.43 -10.31
CA ALA A 329 15.25 -10.78 -9.84
C ALA A 329 13.75 -11.10 -9.99
N GLU A 330 13.43 -12.40 -9.99
CA GLU A 330 12.06 -12.89 -9.86
C GLU A 330 12.02 -14.21 -9.09
N ALA A 331 10.86 -14.50 -8.49
CA ALA A 331 10.57 -15.76 -7.84
C ALA A 331 9.09 -16.12 -8.02
N PRO A 332 8.71 -17.41 -8.06
CA PRO A 332 7.32 -17.82 -8.04
C PRO A 332 6.67 -17.48 -6.70
N ILE A 333 5.38 -17.14 -6.75
CA ILE A 333 4.51 -16.92 -5.58
C ILE A 333 3.22 -17.71 -5.76
N GLY A 334 2.30 -17.62 -4.78
CA GLY A 334 1.04 -18.34 -4.83
C GLY A 334 0.05 -17.82 -5.88
N HIS A 335 -1.24 -18.18 -5.68
CA HIS A 335 -2.31 -17.86 -6.61
C HIS A 335 -3.07 -16.61 -6.16
N TRP A 336 -3.45 -15.80 -7.17
CA TRP A 336 -4.18 -14.55 -6.96
C TRP A 336 -3.52 -13.69 -5.87
N SER A 337 -2.21 -13.55 -6.00
CA SER A 337 -1.40 -12.83 -5.00
C SER A 337 -1.71 -11.34 -5.02
N GLN A 338 -1.72 -10.72 -3.84
CA GLN A 338 -2.13 -9.34 -3.63
C GLN A 338 -0.92 -8.46 -3.20
N GLY A 339 -1.03 -7.75 -2.10
CA GLY A 339 -0.03 -6.83 -1.63
C GLY A 339 1.29 -7.46 -1.17
N ALA A 340 2.30 -6.63 -1.12
CA ALA A 340 3.60 -6.95 -0.53
C ALA A 340 4.01 -5.91 0.51
N THR A 341 4.89 -6.32 1.44
CA THR A 341 5.56 -5.41 2.36
C THR A 341 7.02 -5.81 2.58
N TRP A 342 7.85 -4.82 2.87
CA TRP A 342 9.26 -4.99 3.19
C TRP A 342 9.52 -4.97 4.69
N SER A 343 10.61 -5.61 5.12
CA SER A 343 11.19 -5.31 6.42
C SER A 343 11.87 -3.93 6.39
N PRO A 344 12.03 -3.27 7.56
CA PRO A 344 12.63 -1.94 7.63
C PRO A 344 14.07 -1.86 7.10
N ASP A 345 14.80 -2.97 7.14
CA ASP A 345 16.17 -3.10 6.62
C ASP A 345 16.23 -3.42 5.11
N SER A 346 15.07 -3.42 4.42
CA SER A 346 14.94 -3.72 2.98
C SER A 346 15.45 -5.12 2.58
N LYS A 347 15.48 -6.09 3.51
CA LYS A 347 16.04 -7.44 3.26
C LYS A 347 15.02 -8.56 3.25
N THR A 348 13.82 -8.33 3.76
CA THR A 348 12.76 -9.34 3.79
C THR A 348 11.51 -8.82 3.13
N ILE A 349 10.91 -9.63 2.24
CA ILE A 349 9.66 -9.32 1.55
C ILE A 349 8.60 -10.33 1.99
N ARG A 350 7.37 -9.86 2.18
CA ARG A 350 6.22 -10.70 2.44
C ARG A 350 5.20 -10.45 1.37
N VAL A 351 4.70 -11.51 0.73
CA VAL A 351 3.71 -11.44 -0.36
C VAL A 351 2.47 -12.20 0.06
N GLY A 352 1.31 -11.56 0.02
CA GLY A 352 0.03 -12.18 0.34
C GLY A 352 -0.51 -13.00 -0.83
N ASN A 353 -0.93 -14.23 -0.56
CA ASN A 353 -1.52 -15.14 -1.53
C ASN A 353 -2.96 -15.45 -1.12
N MET A 354 -3.92 -14.95 -1.93
CA MET A 354 -5.34 -15.00 -1.59
C MET A 354 -5.86 -16.44 -1.47
N VAL A 355 -5.47 -17.32 -2.40
CA VAL A 355 -5.95 -18.70 -2.45
C VAL A 355 -5.37 -19.54 -1.32
N GLU A 356 -4.08 -19.38 -1.04
CA GLU A 356 -3.35 -20.09 0.02
C GLU A 356 -3.68 -19.57 1.41
N LYS A 357 -4.27 -18.39 1.53
CA LYS A 357 -4.57 -17.69 2.79
C LYS A 357 -3.33 -17.53 3.66
N ASP A 358 -2.24 -17.07 3.04
CA ASP A 358 -0.96 -16.89 3.72
C ASP A 358 -0.08 -15.79 3.11
N TYR A 359 1.01 -15.50 3.81
CA TYR A 359 2.11 -14.68 3.33
C TYR A 359 3.34 -15.55 3.13
N TRP A 360 3.90 -15.52 1.91
CA TRP A 360 5.20 -16.12 1.62
C TRP A 360 6.30 -15.12 1.95
N VAL A 361 7.36 -15.62 2.59
CA VAL A 361 8.47 -14.79 3.08
C VAL A 361 9.70 -15.03 2.22
N PHE A 362 10.22 -13.95 1.64
CA PHE A 362 11.43 -13.96 0.81
C PHE A 362 12.55 -13.17 1.46
N SER A 363 13.79 -13.58 1.28
CA SER A 363 14.97 -12.81 1.61
C SER A 363 15.56 -12.16 0.35
N TRP A 364 16.10 -10.95 0.53
CA TRP A 364 16.80 -10.19 -0.49
C TRP A 364 18.13 -9.66 0.06
N ASP A 365 19.24 -9.98 -0.56
CA ASP A 365 20.59 -9.55 -0.13
C ASP A 365 21.19 -8.44 -1.02
N GLY A 366 20.36 -7.81 -1.88
CA GLY A 366 20.79 -6.82 -2.89
C GLY A 366 21.13 -7.44 -4.24
N ARG A 367 21.23 -8.77 -4.32
CA ARG A 367 21.61 -9.52 -5.52
C ARG A 367 20.73 -10.75 -5.79
N THR A 368 20.39 -11.48 -4.72
CA THR A 368 19.67 -12.77 -4.78
C THR A 368 18.35 -12.66 -4.05
N LEU A 369 17.28 -13.01 -4.75
CA LEU A 369 15.93 -13.20 -4.17
C LEU A 369 15.74 -14.69 -3.87
N LYS A 370 15.44 -15.03 -2.63
CA LYS A 370 15.26 -16.42 -2.19
C LYS A 370 13.98 -16.60 -1.39
N ASP A 371 13.16 -17.57 -1.76
CA ASP A 371 12.07 -18.05 -0.91
C ASP A 371 12.67 -18.71 0.35
N THR A 372 12.28 -18.23 1.51
CA THR A 372 12.76 -18.76 2.80
C THR A 372 12.05 -20.05 3.23
N GLY A 373 10.96 -20.41 2.55
CA GLY A 373 10.07 -21.50 2.95
C GLY A 373 9.09 -21.14 4.08
N HIS A 374 9.24 -19.97 4.71
CA HIS A 374 8.30 -19.55 5.77
C HIS A 374 6.97 -19.06 5.19
N ARG A 375 5.89 -19.49 5.85
CA ARG A 375 4.50 -19.16 5.48
C ARG A 375 3.75 -18.67 6.73
N VAL A 376 3.22 -17.45 6.66
CA VAL A 376 2.42 -16.86 7.75
C VAL A 376 0.95 -17.00 7.40
N LYS A 377 0.26 -17.94 8.03
CA LYS A 377 -1.18 -18.17 7.81
C LYS A 377 -2.02 -17.07 8.45
N VAL A 378 -3.12 -16.70 7.76
CA VAL A 378 -4.12 -15.73 8.22
C VAL A 378 -5.53 -16.28 8.02
N ASN A 379 -6.52 -15.70 8.71
CA ASN A 379 -7.92 -16.14 8.63
C ASN A 379 -8.66 -15.38 7.52
N GLY A 380 -8.57 -15.88 6.31
CA GLY A 380 -9.15 -15.28 5.10
C GLY A 380 -8.10 -15.05 4.05
N GLY A 381 -8.53 -14.67 2.86
CA GLY A 381 -7.62 -14.34 1.77
C GLY A 381 -6.99 -12.97 1.97
N PRO A 382 -5.65 -12.86 2.04
CA PRO A 382 -4.98 -11.56 2.13
C PRO A 382 -5.42 -10.62 1.01
N ALA A 383 -6.04 -9.50 1.36
CA ALA A 383 -6.51 -8.45 0.45
C ALA A 383 -5.56 -7.25 0.40
N GLY A 384 -4.84 -7.01 1.47
CA GLY A 384 -3.86 -5.94 1.56
C GLY A 384 -3.01 -6.06 2.81
N ILE A 385 -1.78 -5.55 2.74
CA ILE A 385 -0.86 -5.53 3.89
C ILE A 385 -0.06 -4.24 3.90
N ARG A 386 0.10 -3.65 5.08
CA ARG A 386 0.98 -2.49 5.30
C ARG A 386 1.69 -2.54 6.64
N THR A 387 2.84 -1.92 6.66
CA THR A 387 3.56 -1.48 7.86
C THR A 387 3.37 0.02 8.04
N ALA A 388 3.74 0.55 9.19
CA ALA A 388 3.81 2.00 9.39
C ALA A 388 4.83 2.65 8.44
N GLU A 389 4.47 3.76 7.83
CA GLU A 389 5.38 4.63 7.06
C GLU A 389 6.07 5.62 8.02
N LYS A 390 7.38 5.50 8.20
CA LYS A 390 8.18 6.29 9.18
C LYS A 390 9.20 7.19 8.50
#